data_0f18c7ddaf2f617e7b50f573610fb5d9
#
_entry.id   0f18c7ddaf2f617e7b50f573610fb5d9
#
_cell.length_a   1.000
_cell.length_b   1.000
_cell.length_c   1.000
_cell.angle_alpha   90.00
_cell.angle_beta   90.00
_cell.angle_gamma   90.00
#
_symmetry.space_group_name_H-M   'P 1'
#
loop_
_entity.id
_entity.type
_entity.pdbx_description
1 polymer ?
#
loop_
_entity_poly.entity_id
_entity_poly.type
_entity_poly.pdbx_seq_one_letter_code
_entity_poly.pdbx_strand_id
1 'polypeptide(L)'
;MTKENIKLFSEMHAEPQWLQDLRQRAFDKIDDLELPVIERVKFHRWNLGDGTITESEPLTAVPDFTAIDNQLKLVQHGTHTVFEQIPVDLANRGVIFTDFHSALEVIPEVVEEFFMSSVKYDDDKLAAYHTAYFNSG
;
A
#
# COMPACT_ATOMS: atom_id res chain seq x y z
N MET A 1 11.98 0.04 -13.45
CA MET A 1 12.06 0.77 -12.17
C MET A 1 13.39 0.49 -11.49
N THR A 2 13.92 1.41 -10.66
CA THR A 2 15.23 1.28 -10.02
C THR A 2 15.08 1.37 -8.50
N LYS A 3 16.05 0.81 -7.75
CA LYS A 3 16.14 0.99 -6.29
C LYS A 3 16.11 2.46 -5.86
N GLU A 4 16.71 3.32 -6.66
CA GLU A 4 16.76 4.75 -6.39
C GLU A 4 15.37 5.39 -6.39
N ASN A 5 14.48 4.99 -7.32
CA ASN A 5 13.11 5.48 -7.37
C ASN A 5 12.30 5.03 -6.14
N ILE A 6 12.51 3.79 -5.68
CA ILE A 6 11.87 3.28 -4.47
C ILE A 6 12.35 4.07 -3.25
N LYS A 7 13.66 4.31 -3.16
CA LYS A 7 14.24 5.08 -2.06
C LYS A 7 13.71 6.51 -2.03
N LEU A 8 13.67 7.19 -3.17
CA LEU A 8 13.12 8.55 -3.27
C LEU A 8 11.65 8.60 -2.86
N PHE A 9 10.86 7.62 -3.28
CA PHE A 9 9.46 7.52 -2.87
C PHE A 9 9.33 7.38 -1.35
N SER A 10 10.09 6.46 -0.74
CA SER A 10 10.09 6.27 0.71
C SER A 10 10.53 7.51 1.49
N GLU A 11 11.52 8.24 0.98
CA GLU A 11 11.99 9.50 1.58
C GLU A 11 10.93 10.61 1.47
N MET A 12 10.24 10.72 0.33
CA MET A 12 9.16 11.70 0.12
C MET A 12 7.98 11.48 1.09
N HIS A 13 7.68 10.22 1.40
CA HIS A 13 6.60 9.83 2.32
C HIS A 13 7.08 9.69 3.78
N ALA A 14 8.32 10.04 4.08
CA ALA A 14 8.92 9.90 5.41
C ALA A 14 8.71 8.50 6.02
N GLU A 15 8.76 7.46 5.18
CA GLU A 15 8.56 6.07 5.62
C GLU A 15 9.62 5.67 6.65
N PRO A 16 9.26 4.89 7.69
CA PRO A 16 10.22 4.43 8.69
C PRO A 16 11.27 3.51 8.06
N GLN A 17 12.45 3.44 8.66
CA GLN A 17 13.60 2.70 8.11
C GLN A 17 13.29 1.23 7.84
N TRP A 18 12.53 0.57 8.75
CA TRP A 18 12.17 -0.84 8.56
C TRP A 18 11.37 -1.09 7.27
N LEU A 19 10.49 -0.15 6.89
CA LEU A 19 9.70 -0.24 5.66
C LEU A 19 10.55 0.03 4.42
N GLN A 20 11.43 1.02 4.47
CA GLN A 20 12.40 1.28 3.42
C GLN A 20 13.28 0.05 3.15
N ASP A 21 13.78 -0.59 4.22
CA ASP A 21 14.59 -1.80 4.13
C ASP A 21 13.80 -2.98 3.58
N LEU A 22 12.52 -3.10 3.95
CA LEU A 22 11.63 -4.14 3.45
C LEU A 22 11.39 -3.99 1.93
N ARG A 23 11.12 -2.77 1.47
CA ARG A 23 10.97 -2.46 0.04
C ARG A 23 12.23 -2.82 -0.75
N GLN A 24 13.40 -2.46 -0.24
CA GLN A 24 14.67 -2.76 -0.89
C GLN A 24 14.94 -4.26 -0.98
N ARG A 25 14.69 -5.00 0.11
CA ARG A 25 14.82 -6.47 0.12
C ARG A 25 13.86 -7.13 -0.86
N ALA A 26 12.61 -6.67 -0.89
CA ALA A 26 11.60 -7.17 -1.83
C ALA A 26 12.03 -6.92 -3.28
N PHE A 27 12.51 -5.72 -3.59
CA PHE A 27 13.01 -5.40 -4.92
C PHE A 27 14.16 -6.32 -5.36
N ASP A 28 15.11 -6.60 -4.46
CA ASP A 28 16.25 -7.47 -4.75
C ASP A 28 15.86 -8.92 -5.03
N LYS A 29 14.67 -9.34 -4.55
CA LYS A 29 14.16 -10.69 -4.75
C LYS A 29 13.35 -10.87 -6.03
N ILE A 30 12.90 -9.79 -6.67
CA ILE A 30 12.01 -9.88 -7.84
C ILE A 30 12.56 -10.78 -8.94
N ASP A 31 13.86 -10.68 -9.24
CA ASP A 31 14.46 -11.45 -10.33
C ASP A 31 14.72 -12.90 -9.96
N ASP A 32 14.85 -13.21 -8.68
CA ASP A 32 15.10 -14.56 -8.16
C ASP A 32 13.82 -15.39 -8.00
N LEU A 33 12.65 -14.75 -7.97
CA LEU A 33 11.38 -15.39 -7.66
C LEU A 33 10.56 -15.72 -8.91
N GLU A 34 9.82 -16.84 -8.83
CA GLU A 34 8.87 -17.23 -9.86
C GLU A 34 7.51 -16.56 -9.65
N LEU A 35 6.79 -16.36 -10.76
CA LEU A 35 5.39 -15.94 -10.69
C LEU A 35 4.52 -17.08 -10.14
N PRO A 36 3.50 -16.79 -9.32
CA PRO A 36 2.61 -17.82 -8.82
C PRO A 36 1.88 -18.53 -9.95
N VAL A 37 1.64 -19.81 -9.78
CA VAL A 37 0.85 -20.61 -10.71
C VAL A 37 -0.59 -20.62 -10.26
N ILE A 38 -1.43 -19.82 -10.91
CA ILE A 38 -2.87 -19.78 -10.66
C ILE A 38 -3.60 -20.31 -11.90
N GLU A 39 -4.49 -21.27 -11.70
CA GLU A 39 -5.26 -21.85 -12.79
C GLU A 39 -5.99 -20.76 -13.58
N ARG A 40 -5.86 -20.80 -14.92
CA ARG A 40 -6.46 -19.84 -15.87
C ARG A 40 -5.90 -18.41 -15.84
N VAL A 41 -4.98 -18.06 -14.95
CA VAL A 41 -4.29 -16.76 -14.95
C VAL A 41 -2.97 -16.90 -15.71
N LYS A 42 -2.79 -16.05 -16.72
CA LYS A 42 -1.60 -16.08 -17.60
C LYS A 42 -0.69 -14.91 -17.30
N PHE A 43 -0.02 -14.93 -16.15
CA PHE A 43 0.88 -13.86 -15.70
C PHE A 43 1.98 -13.49 -16.69
N HIS A 44 2.45 -14.44 -17.52
CA HIS A 44 3.44 -14.17 -18.57
C HIS A 44 2.96 -13.18 -19.65
N ARG A 45 1.66 -12.85 -19.68
CA ARG A 45 1.08 -11.82 -20.57
C ARG A 45 1.00 -10.45 -19.89
N TRP A 46 1.29 -10.36 -18.62
CA TRP A 46 1.26 -9.12 -17.87
C TRP A 46 2.63 -8.46 -17.94
N ASN A 47 2.68 -7.18 -18.27
CA ASN A 47 3.92 -6.42 -18.28
C ASN A 47 4.22 -5.90 -16.88
N LEU A 48 4.65 -6.79 -15.98
CA LEU A 48 4.95 -6.44 -14.58
C LEU A 48 6.29 -5.70 -14.42
N GLY A 49 7.20 -5.82 -15.40
CA GLY A 49 8.55 -5.26 -15.29
C GLY A 49 8.66 -3.76 -15.56
N ASP A 50 7.68 -3.17 -16.26
CA ASP A 50 7.74 -1.77 -16.71
C ASP A 50 6.96 -0.79 -15.78
N GLY A 51 6.55 -1.26 -14.61
CA GLY A 51 5.86 -0.44 -13.63
C GLY A 51 6.75 0.68 -13.08
N THR A 52 6.17 1.84 -12.82
CA THR A 52 6.79 2.93 -12.05
C THR A 52 5.91 3.27 -10.86
N ILE A 53 6.50 3.61 -9.73
CA ILE A 53 5.71 4.21 -8.65
C ILE A 53 5.34 5.62 -9.13
N THR A 54 4.05 5.85 -9.29
CA THR A 54 3.52 7.15 -9.68
C THR A 54 2.44 7.55 -8.69
N GLU A 55 2.43 8.82 -8.34
CA GLU A 55 1.31 9.40 -7.61
C GLU A 55 0.27 9.91 -8.60
N SER A 56 -0.98 9.77 -8.22
CA SER A 56 -2.09 10.36 -8.96
C SER A 56 -2.17 11.87 -8.69
N GLU A 57 -2.66 12.62 -9.67
CA GLU A 57 -2.97 14.03 -9.41
C GLU A 57 -4.08 14.15 -8.36
N PRO A 58 -3.93 15.03 -7.37
CA PRO A 58 -4.97 15.28 -6.38
C PRO A 58 -6.28 15.75 -7.03
N LEU A 59 -7.41 15.34 -6.47
CA LEU A 59 -8.70 15.87 -6.90
C LEU A 59 -8.78 17.38 -6.61
N THR A 60 -9.15 18.16 -7.62
CA THR A 60 -9.38 19.59 -7.47
C THR A 60 -10.69 19.91 -6.74
N ALA A 61 -11.63 18.97 -6.74
CA ALA A 61 -12.89 19.06 -5.99
C ALA A 61 -13.27 17.67 -5.49
N VAL A 62 -13.32 17.48 -4.17
CA VAL A 62 -13.75 16.23 -3.55
C VAL A 62 -15.28 16.25 -3.46
N PRO A 63 -15.99 15.24 -4.00
CA PRO A 63 -17.44 15.10 -3.81
C PRO A 63 -17.80 15.00 -2.32
N ASP A 64 -19.01 15.44 -1.96
CA ASP A 64 -19.51 15.28 -0.60
C ASP A 64 -19.97 13.84 -0.36
N PHE A 65 -19.22 13.10 0.45
CA PHE A 65 -19.52 11.72 0.85
C PHE A 65 -20.21 11.62 2.22
N THR A 66 -20.49 12.74 2.90
CA THR A 66 -21.04 12.77 4.27
C THR A 66 -22.50 12.31 4.33
N ALA A 67 -23.25 12.45 3.25
CA ALA A 67 -24.68 12.12 3.19
C ALA A 67 -25.01 10.62 3.22
N ILE A 68 -23.99 9.76 3.28
CA ILE A 68 -24.19 8.32 3.19
C ILE A 68 -23.93 7.71 4.58
N ASP A 69 -24.96 7.21 5.24
CA ASP A 69 -24.97 6.32 6.43
C ASP A 69 -23.84 6.44 7.47
N ASN A 70 -24.13 6.14 8.71
CA ASN A 70 -23.14 6.01 9.79
C ASN A 70 -22.36 4.67 9.66
N GLN A 71 -21.56 4.53 8.59
CA GLN A 71 -20.75 3.34 8.28
C GLN A 71 -19.26 3.70 8.20
N LEU A 72 -18.40 2.67 8.32
CA LEU A 72 -16.99 2.79 7.98
C LEU A 72 -16.85 3.04 6.47
N LYS A 73 -16.17 4.13 6.11
CA LYS A 73 -15.91 4.50 4.71
C LYS A 73 -14.52 5.05 4.55
N LEU A 74 -13.84 4.54 3.56
CA LEU A 74 -12.60 5.11 3.05
C LEU A 74 -12.77 5.21 1.54
N VAL A 75 -12.56 6.40 1.00
CA VAL A 75 -12.65 6.66 -0.45
C VAL A 75 -11.30 7.11 -0.95
N GLN A 76 -10.79 6.42 -1.94
CA GLN A 76 -9.53 6.75 -2.60
C GLN A 76 -9.77 7.26 -4.02
N HIS A 77 -8.97 8.22 -4.43
CA HIS A 77 -8.80 8.63 -5.82
C HIS A 77 -7.34 8.41 -6.21
N GLY A 78 -7.12 7.38 -7.03
CA GLY A 78 -5.76 6.97 -7.34
C GLY A 78 -4.99 6.57 -6.09
N THR A 79 -3.93 7.31 -5.76
CA THR A 79 -3.08 7.06 -4.59
C THR A 79 -3.44 7.90 -3.35
N HIS A 80 -4.44 8.77 -3.45
CA HIS A 80 -4.81 9.67 -2.36
C HIS A 80 -6.11 9.23 -1.69
N THR A 81 -6.12 9.17 -0.36
CA THR A 81 -7.35 9.10 0.42
C THR A 81 -8.02 10.47 0.41
N VAL A 82 -9.24 10.52 -0.12
CA VAL A 82 -10.00 11.77 -0.28
C VAL A 82 -11.14 11.92 0.72
N PHE A 83 -11.53 10.83 1.36
CA PHE A 83 -12.54 10.84 2.41
C PHE A 83 -12.36 9.64 3.35
N GLU A 84 -12.50 9.90 4.64
CA GLU A 84 -12.47 8.90 5.69
C GLU A 84 -13.59 9.16 6.69
N GLN A 85 -14.32 8.13 7.06
CA GLN A 85 -15.37 8.20 8.06
C GLN A 85 -15.35 6.97 8.97
N ILE A 86 -15.29 7.22 10.26
CA ILE A 86 -15.47 6.20 11.29
C ILE A 86 -16.66 6.58 12.18
N PRO A 87 -17.65 5.70 12.39
CA PRO A 87 -18.72 5.91 13.36
C PRO A 87 -18.19 6.16 14.76
N VAL A 88 -18.80 7.13 15.47
CA VAL A 88 -18.33 7.56 16.81
C VAL A 88 -18.32 6.40 17.82
N ASP A 89 -19.29 5.51 17.75
CA ASP A 89 -19.37 4.34 18.62
C ASP A 89 -18.21 3.35 18.38
N LEU A 90 -17.74 3.20 17.15
CA LEU A 90 -16.59 2.38 16.82
C LEU A 90 -15.27 3.06 17.23
N ALA A 91 -15.14 4.35 16.98
CA ALA A 91 -13.98 5.12 17.42
C ALA A 91 -13.82 5.08 18.95
N ASN A 92 -14.92 5.23 19.70
CA ASN A 92 -14.93 5.13 21.16
C ASN A 92 -14.58 3.72 21.69
N ARG A 93 -14.70 2.69 20.86
CA ARG A 93 -14.30 1.31 21.17
C ARG A 93 -12.86 1.03 20.78
N GLY A 94 -12.14 2.03 20.28
CA GLY A 94 -10.74 1.91 19.87
C GLY A 94 -10.54 1.30 18.48
N VAL A 95 -11.59 1.28 17.64
CA VAL A 95 -11.43 0.87 16.24
C VAL A 95 -10.70 1.96 15.48
N ILE A 96 -9.63 1.58 14.80
CA ILE A 96 -8.88 2.44 13.87
C ILE A 96 -9.20 1.95 12.46
N PHE A 97 -9.57 2.89 11.60
CA PHE A 97 -9.87 2.63 10.20
C PHE A 97 -9.37 3.80 9.37
N THR A 98 -8.26 3.61 8.70
CA THR A 98 -7.54 4.66 7.98
C THR A 98 -6.70 4.06 6.87
N ASP A 99 -6.11 4.88 6.00
CA ASP A 99 -5.16 4.41 5.00
C ASP A 99 -3.81 4.03 5.62
N PHE A 100 -3.00 3.34 4.82
CA PHE A 100 -1.72 2.79 5.28
C PHE A 100 -0.73 3.86 5.76
N HIS A 101 -0.59 4.96 5.04
CA HIS A 101 0.37 6.00 5.40
C HIS A 101 -0.05 6.74 6.68
N SER A 102 -1.35 7.03 6.81
CA SER A 102 -1.90 7.56 8.07
C SER A 102 -1.73 6.59 9.24
N ALA A 103 -1.89 5.28 9.00
CA ALA A 103 -1.64 4.26 10.02
C ALA A 103 -0.18 4.22 10.47
N LEU A 104 0.78 4.42 9.56
CA LEU A 104 2.21 4.52 9.91
C LEU A 104 2.52 5.69 10.85
N GLU A 105 1.75 6.78 10.79
CA GLU A 105 1.91 7.93 11.69
C GLU A 105 1.26 7.71 13.06
N VAL A 106 0.11 7.03 13.09
CA VAL A 106 -0.73 6.91 14.30
C VAL A 106 -0.40 5.67 15.12
N ILE A 107 -0.11 4.55 14.45
CA ILE A 107 0.10 3.23 15.08
C ILE A 107 1.27 2.47 14.42
N PRO A 108 2.46 3.07 14.30
CA PRO A 108 3.58 2.50 13.55
C PRO A 108 3.98 1.10 14.02
N GLU A 109 3.93 0.80 15.32
CA GLU A 109 4.30 -0.50 15.87
C GLU A 109 3.34 -1.61 15.43
N VAL A 110 2.05 -1.30 15.32
CA VAL A 110 1.03 -2.27 14.86
C VAL A 110 1.23 -2.52 13.37
N VAL A 111 1.49 -1.48 12.60
CA VAL A 111 1.76 -1.63 11.16
C VAL A 111 3.02 -2.48 10.94
N GLU A 112 4.11 -2.21 11.66
CA GLU A 112 5.35 -2.99 11.56
C GLU A 112 5.13 -4.48 11.90
N GLU A 113 4.33 -4.78 12.93
CA GLU A 113 4.05 -6.16 13.36
C GLU A 113 3.23 -6.93 12.31
N PHE A 114 2.22 -6.29 11.71
CA PHE A 114 1.25 -7.00 10.88
C PHE A 114 1.47 -6.84 9.38
N PHE A 115 2.16 -5.81 8.92
CA PHE A 115 2.39 -5.61 7.49
C PHE A 115 3.22 -6.75 6.90
N MET A 116 2.70 -7.38 5.85
CA MET A 116 3.30 -8.54 5.17
C MET A 116 3.58 -9.73 6.10
N SER A 117 2.82 -9.87 7.21
CA SER A 117 3.00 -10.98 8.14
C SER A 117 2.40 -12.29 7.63
N SER A 118 1.28 -12.22 6.89
CA SER A 118 0.57 -13.39 6.34
C SER A 118 1.07 -13.79 4.95
N VAL A 119 1.37 -12.81 4.10
CA VAL A 119 2.03 -13.00 2.81
C VAL A 119 3.38 -12.32 2.90
N LYS A 120 4.45 -13.11 2.79
CA LYS A 120 5.81 -12.57 2.89
C LYS A 120 6.27 -12.00 1.55
N TYR A 121 7.13 -11.00 1.61
CA TYR A 121 7.68 -10.33 0.43
C TYR A 121 8.45 -11.27 -0.52
N ASP A 122 8.86 -12.44 -0.04
CA ASP A 122 9.63 -13.44 -0.76
C ASP A 122 8.87 -14.75 -1.03
N ASP A 123 7.55 -14.77 -0.82
CA ASP A 123 6.71 -15.94 -1.12
C ASP A 123 6.63 -16.19 -2.65
N ASP A 124 6.48 -15.15 -3.44
CA ASP A 124 6.51 -15.23 -4.90
C ASP A 124 6.83 -13.84 -5.52
N LYS A 125 6.99 -13.83 -6.85
CA LYS A 125 7.31 -12.61 -7.59
C LYS A 125 6.25 -11.51 -7.45
N LEU A 126 4.95 -11.84 -7.36
CA LEU A 126 3.90 -10.82 -7.17
C LEU A 126 3.95 -10.21 -5.78
N ALA A 127 4.20 -11.02 -4.76
CA ALA A 127 4.39 -10.54 -3.39
C ALA A 127 5.60 -9.59 -3.30
N ALA A 128 6.70 -9.92 -3.98
CA ALA A 128 7.87 -9.06 -4.06
C ALA A 128 7.57 -7.74 -4.78
N TYR A 129 6.89 -7.79 -5.94
CA TYR A 129 6.45 -6.59 -6.64
C TYR A 129 5.53 -5.72 -5.77
N HIS A 130 4.51 -6.34 -5.15
CA HIS A 130 3.60 -5.62 -4.27
C HIS A 130 4.36 -4.91 -3.16
N THR A 131 5.23 -5.63 -2.44
CA THR A 131 5.98 -5.08 -1.31
C THR A 131 6.94 -3.95 -1.71
N ALA A 132 7.59 -4.09 -2.87
CA ALA A 132 8.52 -3.07 -3.35
C ALA A 132 7.82 -1.80 -3.83
N TYR A 133 6.60 -1.93 -4.39
CA TYR A 133 5.99 -0.87 -5.21
C TYR A 133 4.63 -0.37 -4.74
N PHE A 134 4.05 -0.91 -3.66
CA PHE A 134 2.78 -0.36 -3.19
C PHE A 134 2.94 1.12 -2.84
N ASN A 135 1.93 1.91 -3.17
CA ASN A 135 1.93 3.37 -3.00
C ASN A 135 0.59 3.92 -2.49
N SER A 136 -0.31 3.04 -2.13
CA SER A 136 -1.62 3.40 -1.57
C SER A 136 -2.21 2.20 -0.83
N GLY A 137 -3.09 2.43 0.11
CA GLY A 137 -3.76 1.37 0.87
C GLY A 137 -4.66 1.91 1.94
#